data_181207eb6ceae3e763e2582c0eb910be
#
_entry.id   181207eb6ceae3e763e2582c0eb910be
#
_cell.length_a   1.000
_cell.length_b   1.000
_cell.length_c   1.000
_cell.angle_alpha   90.00
_cell.angle_beta   90.00
_cell.angle_gamma   90.00
#
_symmetry.space_group_name_H-M   'P 1'
#
loop_
_entity.id
_entity.type
_entity.pdbx_description
1 polymer ?
#
loop_
_entity_poly.entity_id
_entity_poly.type
_entity_poly.pdbx_seq_one_letter_code
_entity_poly.pdbx_strand_id
1 'polypeptide(L)'
;MDSSLQTLVDEWLRLDQDVSTRSEIEKLVAENNNTELKLRLQKRIAFGTAGLRGRMEAGFSRMNSLTVIQASQGLAEYLLKTDSDTKTQGVVIGRDARHNSDKFAKLVAAVFIAKAIPVKWLGQVHTPLVPYTVGHLNAAAGVMITASHNPAADNGYKVYWGNACQIIPPHDAGIAASIDANLEPITWDVDILEQGSPVVTNALQQVQQGYMATVARIASVANPDASVPFVYTPMHGVGLPFFTSVMKLLGLEKKMHVVQEQAHPDPDFSTVRFPNPEEKGALDLAKQVADHNDIKLILANDPDADRFAAAEKVDGEWRQLTGNQMGVLLASHVLDTYQSSQSSKGLAMLSSTVSSKMLASMASTSGEFYWEETLTGFKWLGNRSRELQQQGYDALFAYEEAIGYMFSEVVFDKDGVAAAAVFLAACDRWNKQGLSPWAKYNELCKQYGYFEDANTYVISPSPDVTNAVFEQIRQAKPTTVGSRKILRWRDLTIGYDSATPDNKPTLPVDKSSQMISCELAGNVHFTVRGSGTEPKIKFYIEGSASSSQEAKASAQEVLEDLMREWFKPEVHGLKRE
;
A
#
# COMPACT_ATOMS: atom_id res chain seq x y z
N MET A 1 -10.31 -29.59 26.94
CA MET A 1 -10.92 -28.35 26.46
C MET A 1 -11.87 -27.81 27.53
N ASP A 2 -11.85 -26.51 27.83
CA ASP A 2 -12.85 -25.88 28.70
C ASP A 2 -14.18 -25.65 27.94
N SER A 3 -15.26 -25.40 28.69
CA SER A 3 -16.62 -25.29 28.11
C SER A 3 -16.76 -24.10 27.17
N SER A 4 -16.02 -22.99 27.42
CA SER A 4 -16.08 -21.80 26.57
C SER A 4 -15.43 -22.05 25.23
N LEU A 5 -14.29 -22.74 25.21
CA LEU A 5 -13.59 -23.11 23.97
C LEU A 5 -14.41 -24.15 23.18
N GLN A 6 -15.09 -25.09 23.87
CA GLN A 6 -15.98 -26.03 23.20
C GLN A 6 -17.12 -25.31 22.47
N THR A 7 -17.74 -24.32 23.11
CA THR A 7 -18.79 -23.50 22.47
C THR A 7 -18.29 -22.82 21.20
N LEU A 8 -17.06 -22.28 21.20
CA LEU A 8 -16.47 -21.64 19.99
C LEU A 8 -16.20 -22.68 18.89
N VAL A 9 -15.75 -23.89 19.24
CA VAL A 9 -15.55 -24.96 18.26
C VAL A 9 -16.89 -25.37 17.65
N ASP A 10 -17.92 -25.56 18.48
CA ASP A 10 -19.25 -25.96 18.01
C ASP A 10 -19.86 -24.88 17.11
N GLU A 11 -19.70 -23.62 17.47
CA GLU A 11 -20.14 -22.49 16.64
C GLU A 11 -19.40 -22.43 15.29
N TRP A 12 -18.08 -22.64 15.29
CA TRP A 12 -17.31 -22.71 14.04
C TRP A 12 -17.83 -23.84 13.15
N LEU A 13 -17.93 -25.05 13.67
CA LEU A 13 -18.37 -26.21 12.91
C LEU A 13 -19.84 -26.09 12.43
N ARG A 14 -20.66 -25.30 13.11
CA ARG A 14 -22.03 -24.99 12.68
C ARG A 14 -22.06 -24.02 11.50
N LEU A 15 -21.22 -23.01 11.52
CA LEU A 15 -21.21 -21.91 10.53
C LEU A 15 -20.43 -22.25 9.27
N ASP A 16 -19.27 -22.90 9.43
CA ASP A 16 -18.35 -23.19 8.33
C ASP A 16 -18.80 -24.42 7.53
N GLN A 17 -18.94 -24.28 6.20
CA GLN A 17 -19.24 -25.37 5.28
C GLN A 17 -18.05 -25.80 4.43
N ASP A 18 -16.91 -25.12 4.55
CA ASP A 18 -15.70 -25.47 3.82
C ASP A 18 -15.03 -26.70 4.44
N VAL A 19 -15.01 -27.80 3.69
CA VAL A 19 -14.49 -29.09 4.15
C VAL A 19 -13.04 -29.00 4.64
N SER A 20 -12.22 -28.18 3.99
CA SER A 20 -10.79 -28.06 4.33
C SER A 20 -10.60 -27.38 5.70
N THR A 21 -11.26 -26.25 5.94
CA THR A 21 -11.16 -25.52 7.21
C THR A 21 -11.89 -26.22 8.36
N ARG A 22 -12.99 -26.93 8.08
CA ARG A 22 -13.62 -27.80 9.08
C ARG A 22 -12.65 -28.89 9.56
N SER A 23 -12.02 -29.59 8.61
CA SER A 23 -11.07 -30.67 8.92
C SER A 23 -9.86 -30.17 9.71
N GLU A 24 -9.39 -28.93 9.48
CA GLU A 24 -8.34 -28.31 10.29
C GLU A 24 -8.76 -28.17 11.77
N ILE A 25 -9.95 -27.66 12.04
CA ILE A 25 -10.45 -27.50 13.41
C ILE A 25 -10.71 -28.87 14.07
N GLU A 26 -11.34 -29.82 13.36
CA GLU A 26 -11.54 -31.16 13.85
C GLU A 26 -10.23 -31.88 14.22
N LYS A 27 -9.18 -31.69 13.42
CA LYS A 27 -7.83 -32.17 13.69
C LYS A 27 -7.24 -31.55 14.97
N LEU A 28 -7.31 -30.22 15.13
CA LEU A 28 -6.83 -29.53 16.33
C LEU A 28 -7.57 -29.99 17.60
N VAL A 29 -8.87 -30.28 17.48
CA VAL A 29 -9.69 -30.87 18.57
C VAL A 29 -9.19 -32.28 18.92
N ALA A 30 -9.01 -33.15 17.91
CA ALA A 30 -8.51 -34.49 18.11
C ALA A 30 -7.11 -34.55 18.74
N GLU A 31 -6.24 -33.58 18.38
CA GLU A 31 -4.89 -33.43 18.93
C GLU A 31 -4.87 -32.72 20.31
N ASN A 32 -6.02 -32.31 20.86
CA ASN A 32 -6.14 -31.49 22.07
C ASN A 32 -5.30 -30.20 22.04
N ASN A 33 -5.10 -29.62 20.89
CA ASN A 33 -4.32 -28.39 20.71
C ASN A 33 -5.13 -27.15 21.11
N ASN A 34 -5.42 -27.04 22.41
CA ASN A 34 -6.25 -25.95 22.95
C ASN A 34 -5.61 -24.57 22.77
N THR A 35 -4.29 -24.49 22.70
CA THR A 35 -3.58 -23.21 22.48
C THR A 35 -3.88 -22.66 21.10
N GLU A 36 -3.74 -23.49 20.07
CA GLU A 36 -3.99 -23.09 18.69
C GLU A 36 -5.49 -22.83 18.46
N LEU A 37 -6.38 -23.65 19.02
CA LEU A 37 -7.82 -23.40 18.97
C LEU A 37 -8.19 -22.04 19.58
N LYS A 38 -7.61 -21.67 20.73
CA LYS A 38 -7.82 -20.34 21.35
C LYS A 38 -7.33 -19.21 20.44
N LEU A 39 -6.13 -19.33 19.88
CA LEU A 39 -5.58 -18.33 18.94
C LEU A 39 -6.48 -18.11 17.72
N ARG A 40 -7.11 -19.18 17.21
CA ARG A 40 -7.92 -19.13 16.00
C ARG A 40 -9.35 -18.72 16.23
N LEU A 41 -9.95 -19.07 17.39
CA LEU A 41 -11.39 -18.96 17.61
C LEU A 41 -11.82 -17.87 18.60
N GLN A 42 -10.96 -17.47 19.57
CA GLN A 42 -11.36 -16.52 20.63
C GLN A 42 -11.61 -15.10 20.13
N LYS A 43 -10.91 -14.68 19.07
CA LYS A 43 -11.07 -13.34 18.48
C LYS A 43 -11.51 -13.46 17.03
N ARG A 44 -12.24 -12.49 16.54
CA ARG A 44 -12.51 -12.34 15.11
C ARG A 44 -11.42 -11.53 14.44
N ILE A 45 -11.17 -11.82 13.16
CA ILE A 45 -10.30 -10.98 12.33
C ILE A 45 -10.86 -9.56 12.31
N ALA A 46 -10.01 -8.59 12.62
CA ALA A 46 -10.44 -7.19 12.68
C ALA A 46 -10.64 -6.62 11.26
N PHE A 47 -11.79 -6.01 11.02
CA PHE A 47 -12.02 -5.21 9.82
C PHE A 47 -11.70 -3.75 10.13
N GLY A 48 -10.79 -3.17 9.35
CA GLY A 48 -10.37 -1.78 9.50
C GLY A 48 -10.34 -1.05 8.15
N THR A 49 -9.75 0.13 8.13
CA THR A 49 -9.59 0.93 6.91
C THR A 49 -8.78 0.23 5.80
N ALA A 50 -7.95 -0.76 6.16
CA ALA A 50 -7.24 -1.61 5.18
C ALA A 50 -8.09 -2.83 4.73
N GLY A 51 -9.37 -2.94 5.17
CA GLY A 51 -10.20 -4.11 4.98
C GLY A 51 -9.79 -5.27 5.91
N LEU A 52 -9.69 -6.50 5.37
CA LEU A 52 -9.16 -7.66 6.07
C LEU A 52 -7.77 -8.03 5.52
N ARG A 53 -6.91 -8.54 6.36
CA ARG A 53 -5.66 -9.19 5.97
C ARG A 53 -5.25 -10.22 7.03
N GLY A 54 -4.90 -11.42 6.60
CA GLY A 54 -4.47 -12.46 7.52
C GLY A 54 -4.06 -13.73 6.81
N ARG A 55 -3.53 -14.64 7.61
CA ARG A 55 -3.12 -15.97 7.17
C ARG A 55 -4.35 -16.80 6.78
N MET A 56 -4.23 -17.54 5.68
CA MET A 56 -5.28 -18.43 5.19
C MET A 56 -5.28 -19.73 6.00
N GLU A 57 -6.13 -19.78 7.03
CA GLU A 57 -6.32 -20.92 7.94
C GLU A 57 -7.76 -20.93 8.45
N ALA A 58 -8.16 -22.05 9.04
CA ALA A 58 -9.43 -22.14 9.76
C ALA A 58 -9.45 -21.25 11.00
N GLY A 59 -10.58 -20.65 11.31
CA GLY A 59 -10.82 -19.88 12.53
C GLY A 59 -11.30 -18.46 12.29
N PHE A 60 -12.02 -17.92 13.28
CA PHE A 60 -12.61 -16.58 13.21
C PHE A 60 -11.56 -15.46 13.11
N SER A 61 -10.33 -15.69 13.57
CA SER A 61 -9.22 -14.72 13.52
C SER A 61 -8.37 -14.82 12.24
N ARG A 62 -8.77 -15.64 11.28
CA ARG A 62 -8.03 -15.97 10.06
C ARG A 62 -8.79 -15.57 8.80
N MET A 63 -8.09 -15.55 7.68
CA MET A 63 -8.68 -15.33 6.36
C MET A 63 -9.14 -16.68 5.78
N ASN A 64 -10.44 -16.85 5.56
CA ASN A 64 -11.05 -18.08 5.04
C ASN A 64 -12.42 -17.79 4.42
N SER A 65 -13.05 -18.82 3.86
CA SER A 65 -14.34 -18.70 3.18
C SER A 65 -15.42 -18.08 4.09
N LEU A 66 -15.53 -18.51 5.35
CA LEU A 66 -16.53 -18.00 6.30
C LEU A 66 -16.33 -16.52 6.60
N THR A 67 -15.09 -16.09 6.91
CA THR A 67 -14.80 -14.70 7.25
C THR A 67 -14.97 -13.78 6.05
N VAL A 68 -14.70 -14.24 4.83
CA VAL A 68 -14.96 -13.51 3.58
C VAL A 68 -16.46 -13.33 3.34
N ILE A 69 -17.28 -14.38 3.53
CA ILE A 69 -18.75 -14.28 3.43
C ILE A 69 -19.27 -13.26 4.43
N GLN A 70 -18.88 -13.37 5.71
CA GLN A 70 -19.31 -12.47 6.78
C GLN A 70 -18.93 -11.01 6.49
N ALA A 71 -17.69 -10.76 6.02
CA ALA A 71 -17.24 -9.42 5.63
C ALA A 71 -18.07 -8.85 4.47
N SER A 72 -18.35 -9.69 3.47
CA SER A 72 -19.14 -9.29 2.30
C SER A 72 -20.60 -9.00 2.66
N GLN A 73 -21.19 -9.78 3.57
CA GLN A 73 -22.55 -9.51 4.08
C GLN A 73 -22.62 -8.19 4.83
N GLY A 74 -21.64 -7.94 5.72
CA GLY A 74 -21.56 -6.69 6.46
C GLY A 74 -21.38 -5.49 5.53
N LEU A 75 -20.51 -5.60 4.53
CA LEU A 75 -20.33 -4.55 3.53
C LEU A 75 -21.61 -4.31 2.71
N ALA A 76 -22.28 -5.38 2.26
CA ALA A 76 -23.52 -5.27 1.48
C ALA A 76 -24.63 -4.58 2.27
N GLU A 77 -24.86 -4.96 3.54
CA GLU A 77 -25.85 -4.33 4.41
C GLU A 77 -25.52 -2.87 4.73
N TYR A 78 -24.24 -2.57 4.95
CA TYR A 78 -23.78 -1.20 5.19
C TYR A 78 -24.02 -0.32 3.96
N LEU A 79 -23.68 -0.80 2.75
CA LEU A 79 -23.95 -0.11 1.49
C LEU A 79 -25.45 0.15 1.30
N LEU A 80 -26.30 -0.86 1.45
CA LEU A 80 -27.75 -0.71 1.32
C LEU A 80 -28.37 0.28 2.30
N LYS A 81 -27.72 0.45 3.47
CA LYS A 81 -28.18 1.41 4.50
C LYS A 81 -27.70 2.83 4.22
N THR A 82 -26.50 3.00 3.66
CA THR A 82 -25.82 4.30 3.55
C THR A 82 -25.92 4.94 2.17
N ASP A 83 -26.19 4.13 1.13
CA ASP A 83 -26.27 4.58 -0.25
C ASP A 83 -27.49 3.98 -0.94
N SER A 84 -28.50 4.84 -1.23
CA SER A 84 -29.75 4.45 -1.89
C SER A 84 -29.55 3.88 -3.30
N ASP A 85 -28.47 4.25 -3.96
CA ASP A 85 -28.19 3.89 -5.34
C ASP A 85 -27.41 2.59 -5.50
N THR A 86 -27.01 1.96 -4.38
CA THR A 86 -26.25 0.71 -4.36
C THR A 86 -26.85 -0.37 -5.29
N LYS A 87 -28.18 -0.51 -5.33
CA LYS A 87 -28.87 -1.51 -6.17
C LYS A 87 -28.85 -1.19 -7.68
N THR A 88 -28.52 0.02 -8.05
CA THR A 88 -28.37 0.44 -9.45
C THR A 88 -26.91 0.53 -9.86
N GLN A 89 -26.07 1.05 -8.98
CA GLN A 89 -24.63 1.23 -9.22
C GLN A 89 -23.86 -0.09 -9.12
N GLY A 90 -24.22 -0.96 -8.17
CA GLY A 90 -23.57 -2.24 -7.97
C GLY A 90 -22.14 -2.13 -7.43
N VAL A 91 -21.44 -3.25 -7.39
CA VAL A 91 -20.08 -3.36 -6.85
C VAL A 91 -19.12 -3.95 -7.86
N VAL A 92 -17.86 -3.49 -7.82
CA VAL A 92 -16.76 -4.02 -8.64
C VAL A 92 -16.02 -5.09 -7.85
N ILE A 93 -15.70 -6.22 -8.46
CA ILE A 93 -14.94 -7.29 -7.80
C ILE A 93 -13.77 -7.73 -8.68
N GLY A 94 -12.57 -7.66 -8.10
CA GLY A 94 -11.33 -8.14 -8.70
C GLY A 94 -10.53 -9.00 -7.73
N ARG A 95 -9.56 -9.75 -8.26
CA ARG A 95 -8.66 -10.59 -7.48
C ARG A 95 -7.27 -10.69 -8.08
N ASP A 96 -6.29 -11.02 -7.26
CA ASP A 96 -4.95 -11.45 -7.69
C ASP A 96 -4.92 -12.97 -7.99
N ALA A 97 -3.72 -13.54 -8.07
CA ALA A 97 -3.50 -14.96 -8.38
C ALA A 97 -3.11 -15.81 -7.18
N ARG A 98 -3.25 -15.31 -5.95
CA ARG A 98 -2.92 -16.06 -4.73
C ARG A 98 -3.84 -17.26 -4.54
N HIS A 99 -3.36 -18.23 -3.75
CA HIS A 99 -4.20 -19.30 -3.26
C HIS A 99 -5.52 -18.74 -2.72
N ASN A 100 -6.62 -19.42 -3.00
CA ASN A 100 -7.99 -19.06 -2.61
C ASN A 100 -8.52 -17.71 -3.16
N SER A 101 -7.76 -16.86 -3.84
CA SER A 101 -8.27 -15.58 -4.33
C SER A 101 -9.48 -15.75 -5.26
N ASP A 102 -9.49 -16.76 -6.14
CA ASP A 102 -10.62 -17.07 -7.01
C ASP A 102 -11.86 -17.46 -6.20
N LYS A 103 -11.72 -18.39 -5.28
CA LYS A 103 -12.81 -18.85 -4.41
C LYS A 103 -13.37 -17.71 -3.57
N PHE A 104 -12.51 -16.92 -2.95
CA PHE A 104 -12.93 -15.78 -2.14
C PHE A 104 -13.66 -14.72 -2.96
N ALA A 105 -13.16 -14.34 -4.14
CA ALA A 105 -13.83 -13.40 -5.02
C ALA A 105 -15.21 -13.90 -5.49
N LYS A 106 -15.33 -15.20 -5.80
CA LYS A 106 -16.63 -15.84 -6.13
C LYS A 106 -17.60 -15.80 -4.96
N LEU A 107 -17.15 -16.05 -3.74
CA LEU A 107 -17.97 -15.93 -2.53
C LEU A 107 -18.42 -14.48 -2.27
N VAL A 108 -17.53 -13.50 -2.49
CA VAL A 108 -17.90 -12.08 -2.46
C VAL A 108 -19.04 -11.83 -3.44
N ALA A 109 -18.89 -12.23 -4.70
CA ALA A 109 -19.92 -12.05 -5.73
C ALA A 109 -21.23 -12.73 -5.35
N ALA A 110 -21.18 -13.96 -4.84
CA ALA A 110 -22.36 -14.71 -4.42
C ALA A 110 -23.18 -13.97 -3.36
N VAL A 111 -22.50 -13.36 -2.38
CA VAL A 111 -23.17 -12.56 -1.33
C VAL A 111 -23.90 -11.35 -1.93
N PHE A 112 -23.22 -10.57 -2.80
CA PHE A 112 -23.85 -9.40 -3.42
C PHE A 112 -25.01 -9.79 -4.34
N ILE A 113 -24.88 -10.86 -5.11
CA ILE A 113 -25.96 -11.41 -5.95
C ILE A 113 -27.16 -11.82 -5.09
N ALA A 114 -26.94 -12.52 -3.97
CA ALA A 114 -27.99 -12.93 -3.04
C ALA A 114 -28.75 -11.74 -2.42
N LYS A 115 -28.09 -10.56 -2.33
CA LYS A 115 -28.70 -9.30 -1.89
C LYS A 115 -29.29 -8.47 -3.05
N ALA A 116 -29.33 -9.03 -4.26
CA ALA A 116 -29.77 -8.33 -5.47
C ALA A 116 -29.00 -7.03 -5.75
N ILE A 117 -27.70 -7.01 -5.44
CA ILE A 117 -26.78 -5.93 -5.77
C ILE A 117 -26.01 -6.34 -7.04
N PRO A 118 -26.00 -5.53 -8.10
CA PRO A 118 -25.28 -5.83 -9.33
C PRO A 118 -23.78 -6.00 -9.12
N VAL A 119 -23.19 -6.98 -9.80
CA VAL A 119 -21.76 -7.28 -9.74
C VAL A 119 -21.09 -6.93 -11.07
N LYS A 120 -20.11 -6.05 -11.04
CA LYS A 120 -19.19 -5.73 -12.13
C LYS A 120 -17.94 -6.58 -11.95
N TRP A 121 -17.92 -7.75 -12.58
CA TRP A 121 -16.86 -8.74 -12.44
C TRP A 121 -15.65 -8.41 -13.29
N LEU A 122 -14.46 -8.36 -12.69
CA LEU A 122 -13.18 -8.17 -13.38
C LEU A 122 -12.36 -9.47 -13.45
N GLY A 123 -12.58 -10.42 -12.52
CA GLY A 123 -11.76 -11.63 -12.43
C GLY A 123 -10.34 -11.34 -11.96
N GLN A 124 -9.35 -12.00 -12.58
CA GLN A 124 -7.95 -11.81 -12.23
C GLN A 124 -7.39 -10.54 -12.86
N VAL A 125 -7.09 -9.56 -12.02
CA VAL A 125 -6.60 -8.25 -12.42
C VAL A 125 -5.57 -7.70 -11.42
N HIS A 126 -4.85 -6.66 -11.80
CA HIS A 126 -4.04 -5.88 -10.87
C HIS A 126 -4.91 -4.93 -10.04
N THR A 127 -4.46 -4.63 -8.82
CA THR A 127 -5.24 -3.85 -7.85
C THR A 127 -5.75 -2.51 -8.39
N PRO A 128 -4.96 -1.68 -9.10
CA PRO A 128 -5.42 -0.37 -9.58
C PRO A 128 -6.65 -0.40 -10.49
N LEU A 129 -6.88 -1.49 -11.20
CA LEU A 129 -8.04 -1.58 -12.10
C LEU A 129 -9.38 -1.60 -11.33
N VAL A 130 -9.39 -2.04 -10.07
CA VAL A 130 -10.62 -2.04 -9.25
C VAL A 130 -11.09 -0.61 -8.95
N PRO A 131 -10.29 0.27 -8.30
CA PRO A 131 -10.71 1.66 -8.07
C PRO A 131 -10.91 2.43 -9.38
N TYR A 132 -10.11 2.18 -10.43
CA TYR A 132 -10.36 2.75 -11.75
C TYR A 132 -11.77 2.43 -12.24
N THR A 133 -12.18 1.16 -12.12
CA THR A 133 -13.52 0.71 -12.56
C THR A 133 -14.62 1.30 -11.68
N VAL A 134 -14.40 1.41 -10.36
CA VAL A 134 -15.37 2.09 -9.46
C VAL A 134 -15.67 3.50 -9.95
N GLY A 135 -14.62 4.29 -10.22
CA GLY A 135 -14.78 5.66 -10.70
C GLY A 135 -15.36 5.73 -12.12
N HIS A 136 -14.88 4.89 -13.04
CA HIS A 136 -15.27 4.91 -14.45
C HIS A 136 -16.71 4.47 -14.69
N LEU A 137 -17.19 3.47 -13.94
CA LEU A 137 -18.55 2.93 -14.05
C LEU A 137 -19.50 3.44 -12.96
N ASN A 138 -19.07 4.42 -12.16
CA ASN A 138 -19.83 4.97 -11.04
C ASN A 138 -20.44 3.88 -10.15
N ALA A 139 -19.61 2.92 -9.72
CA ALA A 139 -20.03 1.85 -8.84
C ALA A 139 -20.08 2.32 -7.37
N ALA A 140 -20.97 1.73 -6.56
CA ALA A 140 -21.11 2.07 -5.13
C ALA A 140 -19.86 1.72 -4.32
N ALA A 141 -19.20 0.62 -4.68
CA ALA A 141 -17.97 0.18 -4.03
C ALA A 141 -17.15 -0.76 -4.94
N GLY A 142 -15.91 -1.03 -4.51
CA GLY A 142 -15.06 -2.05 -5.12
C GLY A 142 -14.42 -2.94 -4.07
N VAL A 143 -14.25 -4.21 -4.41
CA VAL A 143 -13.54 -5.19 -3.58
C VAL A 143 -12.40 -5.80 -4.37
N MET A 144 -11.21 -5.80 -3.79
CA MET A 144 -10.05 -6.49 -4.33
C MET A 144 -9.56 -7.57 -3.36
N ILE A 145 -9.52 -8.80 -3.83
CA ILE A 145 -9.00 -9.94 -3.06
C ILE A 145 -7.52 -10.09 -3.35
N THR A 146 -6.71 -9.70 -2.38
CA THR A 146 -5.24 -9.70 -2.46
C THR A 146 -4.61 -9.44 -1.10
N ALA A 147 -3.41 -9.98 -0.87
CA ALA A 147 -2.55 -9.58 0.24
C ALA A 147 -1.33 -8.75 -0.22
N SER A 148 -1.36 -8.19 -1.44
CA SER A 148 -0.27 -7.38 -2.02
C SER A 148 1.07 -8.14 -2.00
N HIS A 149 2.08 -7.66 -1.29
CA HIS A 149 3.41 -8.24 -1.19
C HIS A 149 3.61 -9.19 0.00
N ASN A 150 2.56 -9.53 0.75
CA ASN A 150 2.67 -10.47 1.87
C ASN A 150 3.08 -11.88 1.38
N PRO A 151 3.63 -12.75 2.25
CA PRO A 151 3.93 -14.14 1.91
C PRO A 151 2.76 -14.91 1.33
N ALA A 152 3.04 -16.04 0.67
CA ALA A 152 2.06 -16.90 -0.01
C ALA A 152 0.91 -17.39 0.90
N ALA A 153 1.18 -17.56 2.21
CA ALA A 153 0.20 -18.01 3.18
C ALA A 153 -0.89 -16.98 3.50
N ASP A 154 -0.72 -15.72 3.11
CA ASP A 154 -1.65 -14.64 3.44
C ASP A 154 -2.58 -14.32 2.27
N ASN A 155 -3.79 -13.85 2.62
CA ASN A 155 -4.71 -13.21 1.69
C ASN A 155 -5.40 -12.02 2.38
N GLY A 156 -6.18 -11.25 1.60
CA GLY A 156 -6.84 -10.05 2.11
C GLY A 156 -8.06 -9.65 1.29
N TYR A 157 -8.72 -8.62 1.79
CA TYR A 157 -9.99 -8.09 1.27
C TYR A 157 -9.91 -6.57 1.34
N LYS A 158 -9.45 -5.91 0.26
CA LYS A 158 -9.37 -4.43 0.17
C LYS A 158 -10.74 -3.88 -0.25
N VAL A 159 -11.17 -2.76 0.33
CA VAL A 159 -12.43 -2.08 0.00
C VAL A 159 -12.18 -0.67 -0.52
N TYR A 160 -12.78 -0.36 -1.65
CA TYR A 160 -12.85 0.96 -2.27
C TYR A 160 -14.27 1.50 -2.17
N TRP A 161 -14.42 2.77 -1.84
CA TRP A 161 -15.72 3.43 -1.77
C TRP A 161 -16.14 3.98 -3.13
N GLY A 162 -17.38 4.46 -3.26
CA GLY A 162 -17.90 5.04 -4.50
C GLY A 162 -17.12 6.24 -5.04
N ASN A 163 -16.29 6.87 -4.22
CA ASN A 163 -15.35 7.90 -4.64
C ASN A 163 -14.03 7.34 -5.25
N ALA A 164 -13.94 6.03 -5.48
CA ALA A 164 -12.77 5.33 -6.00
C ALA A 164 -11.50 5.43 -5.13
N CYS A 165 -11.62 5.77 -3.85
CA CYS A 165 -10.55 5.71 -2.86
C CYS A 165 -10.76 4.54 -1.90
N GLN A 166 -9.71 4.08 -1.23
CA GLN A 166 -9.85 3.18 -0.09
C GLN A 166 -10.70 3.84 1.01
N ILE A 167 -11.44 3.03 1.76
CA ILE A 167 -12.30 3.51 2.84
C ILE A 167 -11.51 4.20 3.95
N ILE A 168 -12.12 5.26 4.52
CA ILE A 168 -11.64 5.98 5.71
C ILE A 168 -12.76 6.01 6.76
N PRO A 169 -12.48 6.39 8.02
CA PRO A 169 -13.54 6.64 8.98
C PRO A 169 -14.61 7.60 8.44
N PRO A 170 -15.91 7.39 8.70
CA PRO A 170 -16.47 6.38 9.60
C PRO A 170 -16.84 5.04 8.95
N HIS A 171 -16.49 4.81 7.65
CA HIS A 171 -16.92 3.63 6.92
C HIS A 171 -16.38 2.33 7.50
N ASP A 172 -15.13 2.30 7.94
CA ASP A 172 -14.50 1.13 8.56
C ASP A 172 -15.25 0.64 9.80
N ALA A 173 -15.55 1.54 10.73
CA ALA A 173 -16.30 1.22 11.94
C ALA A 173 -17.75 0.81 11.63
N GLY A 174 -18.38 1.49 10.66
CA GLY A 174 -19.73 1.16 10.23
C GLY A 174 -19.83 -0.22 9.56
N ILE A 175 -18.87 -0.58 8.72
CA ILE A 175 -18.79 -1.91 8.09
C ILE A 175 -18.49 -2.97 9.15
N ALA A 176 -17.53 -2.73 10.07
CA ALA A 176 -17.21 -3.66 11.15
C ALA A 176 -18.43 -3.97 12.01
N ALA A 177 -19.17 -2.96 12.44
CA ALA A 177 -20.41 -3.15 13.19
C ALA A 177 -21.49 -3.91 12.39
N SER A 178 -21.56 -3.67 11.08
CA SER A 178 -22.46 -4.39 10.19
C SER A 178 -22.05 -5.85 10.00
N ILE A 179 -20.75 -6.17 9.98
CA ILE A 179 -20.24 -7.55 9.95
C ILE A 179 -20.70 -8.30 11.22
N ASP A 180 -20.47 -7.69 12.39
CA ASP A 180 -20.85 -8.31 13.67
C ASP A 180 -22.35 -8.57 13.81
N ALA A 181 -23.18 -7.79 13.13
CA ALA A 181 -24.64 -7.96 13.07
C ALA A 181 -25.10 -9.00 12.04
N ASN A 182 -24.22 -9.50 11.15
CA ASN A 182 -24.57 -10.37 10.02
C ASN A 182 -23.62 -11.57 9.91
N LEU A 183 -23.55 -12.40 10.95
CA LEU A 183 -22.59 -13.50 11.06
C LEU A 183 -23.09 -14.83 10.46
N GLU A 184 -24.40 -15.04 10.29
CA GLU A 184 -24.94 -16.24 9.66
C GLU A 184 -24.72 -16.17 8.14
N PRO A 185 -24.01 -17.15 7.54
CA PRO A 185 -23.77 -17.17 6.09
C PRO A 185 -25.07 -17.31 5.29
N ILE A 186 -25.32 -16.38 4.36
CA ILE A 186 -26.52 -16.42 3.50
C ILE A 186 -26.33 -17.31 2.28
N THR A 187 -25.09 -17.56 1.87
CA THR A 187 -24.78 -18.40 0.71
C THR A 187 -23.35 -18.93 0.79
N TRP A 188 -23.13 -20.09 0.18
CA TRP A 188 -21.84 -20.74 -0.05
C TRP A 188 -21.64 -21.08 -1.54
N ASP A 189 -22.54 -20.62 -2.40
CA ASP A 189 -22.58 -20.95 -3.81
C ASP A 189 -21.47 -20.20 -4.57
N VAL A 190 -20.36 -20.88 -4.83
CA VAL A 190 -19.23 -20.35 -5.64
C VAL A 190 -19.49 -20.43 -7.14
N ASP A 191 -20.48 -21.20 -7.57
CA ASP A 191 -20.74 -21.49 -8.99
C ASP A 191 -21.76 -20.51 -9.59
N ILE A 192 -22.33 -19.62 -8.79
CA ILE A 192 -23.38 -18.67 -9.20
C ILE A 192 -22.95 -17.77 -10.37
N LEU A 193 -21.66 -17.46 -10.48
CA LEU A 193 -21.12 -16.69 -11.60
C LEU A 193 -21.16 -17.49 -12.93
N GLU A 194 -20.93 -18.80 -12.85
CA GLU A 194 -20.90 -19.70 -14.02
C GLU A 194 -22.31 -20.05 -14.49
N GLN A 195 -23.30 -19.97 -13.62
CA GLN A 195 -24.72 -20.21 -13.91
C GLN A 195 -25.38 -19.05 -14.68
N GLY A 196 -24.69 -17.92 -14.83
CA GLY A 196 -25.17 -16.78 -15.62
C GLY A 196 -26.26 -15.96 -14.92
N SER A 197 -25.89 -15.18 -13.91
CA SER A 197 -26.84 -14.28 -13.24
C SER A 197 -27.06 -12.98 -14.05
N PRO A 198 -28.32 -12.53 -14.25
CA PRO A 198 -28.61 -11.29 -14.98
C PRO A 198 -28.09 -10.03 -14.27
N VAL A 199 -27.72 -10.11 -13.00
CA VAL A 199 -27.13 -9.00 -12.24
C VAL A 199 -25.60 -9.00 -12.29
N VAL A 200 -24.97 -9.90 -13.05
CA VAL A 200 -23.51 -9.94 -13.24
C VAL A 200 -23.13 -9.42 -14.64
N THR A 201 -22.21 -8.46 -14.66
CA THR A 201 -21.61 -7.96 -15.90
C THR A 201 -20.11 -8.22 -15.87
N ASN A 202 -19.57 -8.85 -16.93
CA ASN A 202 -18.12 -8.90 -17.13
C ASN A 202 -17.64 -7.52 -17.59
N ALA A 203 -17.08 -6.75 -16.66
CA ALA A 203 -16.68 -5.37 -16.92
C ALA A 203 -15.25 -5.24 -17.46
N LEU A 204 -14.43 -6.30 -17.43
CA LEU A 204 -13.00 -6.23 -17.76
C LEU A 204 -12.75 -5.64 -19.16
N GLN A 205 -13.41 -6.17 -20.19
CA GLN A 205 -13.20 -5.72 -21.56
C GLN A 205 -13.61 -4.25 -21.76
N GLN A 206 -14.64 -3.79 -21.04
CA GLN A 206 -15.14 -2.43 -21.11
C GLN A 206 -14.13 -1.41 -20.55
N VAL A 207 -13.43 -1.74 -19.47
CA VAL A 207 -12.62 -0.76 -18.72
C VAL A 207 -11.12 -0.86 -19.00
N GLN A 208 -10.63 -2.03 -19.39
CA GLN A 208 -9.20 -2.30 -19.54
C GLN A 208 -8.56 -1.39 -20.59
N GLN A 209 -9.19 -1.19 -21.73
CA GLN A 209 -8.67 -0.33 -22.80
C GLN A 209 -8.59 1.14 -22.36
N GLY A 210 -9.62 1.63 -21.67
CA GLY A 210 -9.65 3.01 -21.15
C GLY A 210 -8.56 3.25 -20.12
N TYR A 211 -8.35 2.30 -19.20
CA TYR A 211 -7.25 2.33 -18.23
C TYR A 211 -5.89 2.41 -18.93
N MET A 212 -5.59 1.49 -19.84
CA MET A 212 -4.32 1.45 -20.56
C MET A 212 -4.07 2.72 -21.39
N ALA A 213 -5.10 3.23 -22.05
CA ALA A 213 -5.00 4.47 -22.83
C ALA A 213 -4.73 5.68 -21.91
N THR A 214 -5.32 5.71 -20.71
CA THR A 214 -5.07 6.78 -19.74
C THR A 214 -3.61 6.72 -19.24
N VAL A 215 -3.11 5.53 -18.89
CA VAL A 215 -1.70 5.34 -18.49
C VAL A 215 -0.75 5.74 -19.62
N ALA A 216 -1.01 5.28 -20.86
CA ALA A 216 -0.16 5.63 -22.00
C ALA A 216 -0.17 7.14 -22.31
N ARG A 217 -1.29 7.83 -22.06
CA ARG A 217 -1.38 9.28 -22.26
C ARG A 217 -0.49 10.05 -21.29
N ILE A 218 -0.49 9.69 -19.99
CA ILE A 218 0.32 10.38 -18.99
C ILE A 218 1.80 9.98 -19.05
N ALA A 219 2.11 8.82 -19.62
CA ALA A 219 3.47 8.27 -19.77
C ALA A 219 3.99 8.43 -21.22
N SER A 220 3.54 9.44 -21.97
CA SER A 220 3.90 9.63 -23.37
C SER A 220 5.43 9.71 -23.57
N VAL A 221 5.96 8.87 -24.46
CA VAL A 221 7.36 8.81 -24.86
C VAL A 221 7.50 9.41 -26.27
N ALA A 222 8.35 10.44 -26.41
CA ALA A 222 8.45 11.16 -27.67
C ALA A 222 9.22 10.39 -28.75
N ASN A 223 10.19 9.55 -28.38
CA ASN A 223 10.98 8.75 -29.31
C ASN A 223 11.23 7.34 -28.76
N PRO A 224 10.29 6.40 -28.95
CA PRO A 224 10.41 5.05 -28.42
C PRO A 224 11.66 4.29 -28.91
N ASP A 225 12.12 4.56 -30.13
CA ASP A 225 13.30 3.88 -30.69
C ASP A 225 14.60 4.27 -29.99
N ALA A 226 14.68 5.49 -29.46
CA ALA A 226 15.85 5.97 -28.71
C ALA A 226 15.78 5.62 -27.21
N SER A 227 14.68 5.05 -26.73
CA SER A 227 14.51 4.65 -25.33
C SER A 227 15.44 3.51 -24.96
N VAL A 228 15.93 3.52 -23.72
CA VAL A 228 16.83 2.48 -23.21
C VAL A 228 16.09 1.15 -23.01
N PRO A 229 16.76 0.01 -23.27
CA PRO A 229 16.21 -1.29 -22.91
C PRO A 229 16.17 -1.47 -21.40
N PHE A 230 15.20 -2.25 -20.91
CA PHE A 230 15.02 -2.54 -19.50
C PHE A 230 14.57 -3.97 -19.26
N VAL A 231 14.90 -4.50 -18.08
CA VAL A 231 14.35 -5.77 -17.58
C VAL A 231 13.12 -5.48 -16.74
N TYR A 232 12.10 -6.31 -16.88
CA TYR A 232 10.87 -6.23 -16.10
C TYR A 232 10.56 -7.54 -15.38
N THR A 233 10.21 -7.45 -14.09
CA THR A 233 9.66 -8.57 -13.34
C THR A 233 8.32 -8.22 -12.69
N PRO A 234 7.26 -9.04 -12.91
CA PRO A 234 6.00 -8.99 -12.18
C PRO A 234 6.04 -9.79 -10.86
N MET A 235 7.17 -10.36 -10.48
CA MET A 235 7.34 -11.18 -9.26
C MET A 235 6.26 -12.25 -9.07
N HIS A 236 6.00 -13.06 -10.10
CA HIS A 236 4.92 -14.06 -10.10
C HIS A 236 3.52 -13.49 -9.88
N GLY A 237 3.36 -12.21 -10.10
CA GLY A 237 2.10 -11.51 -9.92
C GLY A 237 1.29 -11.36 -11.21
N VAL A 238 0.26 -10.51 -11.13
CA VAL A 238 -0.72 -10.30 -12.21
C VAL A 238 -0.40 -9.10 -13.11
N GLY A 239 0.73 -8.39 -12.89
CA GLY A 239 1.03 -7.12 -13.56
C GLY A 239 1.40 -7.24 -15.05
N LEU A 240 2.05 -8.33 -15.47
CA LEU A 240 2.66 -8.46 -16.81
C LEU A 240 1.68 -8.19 -17.97
N PRO A 241 0.47 -8.74 -18.04
CA PRO A 241 -0.42 -8.50 -19.17
C PRO A 241 -0.80 -7.02 -19.33
N PHE A 242 -1.02 -6.32 -18.21
CA PHE A 242 -1.38 -4.90 -18.19
C PHE A 242 -0.17 -4.05 -18.59
N PHE A 243 0.99 -4.29 -17.98
CA PHE A 243 2.20 -3.56 -18.30
C PHE A 243 2.63 -3.77 -19.77
N THR A 244 2.60 -5.01 -20.28
CA THR A 244 2.88 -5.30 -21.70
C THR A 244 1.95 -4.54 -22.65
N SER A 245 0.66 -4.45 -22.31
CA SER A 245 -0.30 -3.72 -23.13
C SER A 245 -0.02 -2.21 -23.13
N VAL A 246 0.38 -1.63 -22.01
CA VAL A 246 0.83 -0.24 -21.94
C VAL A 246 2.12 -0.04 -22.75
N MET A 247 3.09 -0.96 -22.63
CA MET A 247 4.34 -0.90 -23.41
C MET A 247 4.08 -0.95 -24.93
N LYS A 248 3.10 -1.74 -25.38
CA LYS A 248 2.66 -1.75 -26.79
C LYS A 248 2.12 -0.39 -27.24
N LEU A 249 1.27 0.24 -26.43
CA LEU A 249 0.73 1.56 -26.73
C LEU A 249 1.81 2.64 -26.77
N LEU A 250 2.86 2.51 -25.97
CA LEU A 250 4.00 3.42 -25.93
C LEU A 250 5.08 3.10 -26.98
N GLY A 251 4.96 1.99 -27.71
CA GLY A 251 5.98 1.53 -28.67
C GLY A 251 7.25 0.96 -28.00
N LEU A 252 7.19 0.63 -26.72
CA LEU A 252 8.33 0.17 -25.90
C LEU A 252 8.38 -1.36 -25.74
N GLU A 253 7.47 -2.12 -26.31
CA GLU A 253 7.41 -3.59 -26.11
C GLU A 253 8.74 -4.28 -26.47
N LYS A 254 9.41 -3.84 -27.54
CA LYS A 254 10.70 -4.42 -27.99
C LYS A 254 11.88 -4.05 -27.09
N LYS A 255 11.73 -3.09 -26.20
CA LYS A 255 12.75 -2.67 -25.23
C LYS A 255 12.64 -3.43 -23.92
N MET A 256 11.53 -4.14 -23.70
CA MET A 256 11.23 -4.86 -22.47
C MET A 256 11.76 -6.30 -22.55
N HIS A 257 12.60 -6.67 -21.59
CA HIS A 257 13.10 -8.02 -21.35
C HIS A 257 12.47 -8.56 -20.07
N VAL A 258 11.59 -9.54 -20.19
CA VAL A 258 10.86 -10.10 -19.05
C VAL A 258 11.68 -11.19 -18.37
N VAL A 259 11.70 -11.20 -17.04
CA VAL A 259 12.24 -12.31 -16.24
C VAL A 259 11.28 -13.49 -16.39
N GLN A 260 11.65 -14.46 -17.24
CA GLN A 260 10.74 -15.53 -17.67
C GLN A 260 10.30 -16.43 -16.52
N GLU A 261 11.20 -16.69 -15.57
CA GLU A 261 10.93 -17.49 -14.38
C GLU A 261 9.86 -16.87 -13.46
N GLN A 262 9.65 -15.55 -13.56
CA GLN A 262 8.68 -14.80 -12.76
C GLN A 262 7.51 -14.25 -13.58
N ALA A 263 7.46 -14.52 -14.88
CA ALA A 263 6.52 -13.91 -15.82
C ALA A 263 5.05 -14.32 -15.59
N HIS A 264 4.84 -15.57 -15.19
CA HIS A 264 3.50 -16.10 -14.96
C HIS A 264 3.14 -16.06 -13.48
N PRO A 265 1.85 -15.81 -13.15
CA PRO A 265 1.37 -15.91 -11.78
C PRO A 265 1.67 -17.26 -11.16
N ASP A 266 2.28 -17.22 -9.97
CA ASP A 266 2.56 -18.39 -9.15
C ASP A 266 2.17 -18.06 -7.69
N PRO A 267 1.12 -18.69 -7.13
CA PRO A 267 0.64 -18.40 -5.79
C PRO A 267 1.63 -18.75 -4.68
N ASP A 268 2.64 -19.58 -4.95
CA ASP A 268 3.69 -19.97 -4.02
C ASP A 268 4.90 -19.02 -4.05
N PHE A 269 4.99 -18.13 -5.05
CA PHE A 269 6.13 -17.24 -5.27
C PHE A 269 7.47 -17.98 -5.24
N SER A 270 7.57 -19.06 -6.00
CA SER A 270 8.62 -20.09 -5.90
C SER A 270 10.06 -19.57 -5.98
N THR A 271 10.31 -18.43 -6.64
CA THR A 271 11.65 -17.85 -6.78
C THR A 271 11.93 -16.70 -5.80
N VAL A 272 10.90 -16.22 -5.06
CA VAL A 272 11.04 -15.09 -4.14
C VAL A 272 10.16 -15.29 -2.91
N ARG A 273 10.78 -15.61 -1.78
CA ARG A 273 10.08 -15.95 -0.54
C ARG A 273 9.17 -14.84 -0.02
N PHE A 274 9.61 -13.58 -0.17
CA PHE A 274 8.84 -12.38 0.12
C PHE A 274 8.73 -11.57 -1.18
N PRO A 275 7.56 -11.57 -1.84
CA PRO A 275 7.39 -10.92 -3.15
C PRO A 275 7.20 -9.41 -3.02
N ASN A 276 8.11 -8.76 -2.29
CA ASN A 276 8.21 -7.31 -2.16
C ASN A 276 9.49 -6.85 -2.85
N PRO A 277 9.41 -5.97 -3.86
CA PRO A 277 10.58 -5.47 -4.58
C PRO A 277 11.65 -4.83 -3.69
N GLU A 278 11.30 -4.32 -2.50
CA GLU A 278 12.27 -3.73 -1.55
C GLU A 278 13.06 -4.76 -0.75
N GLU A 279 12.61 -6.01 -0.71
CA GLU A 279 13.29 -7.04 0.08
C GLU A 279 14.64 -7.40 -0.52
N LYS A 280 15.60 -7.65 0.37
CA LYS A 280 16.94 -8.07 -0.04
C LYS A 280 16.86 -9.38 -0.84
N GLY A 281 17.45 -9.37 -2.04
CA GLY A 281 17.47 -10.52 -2.94
C GLY A 281 16.24 -10.64 -3.86
N ALA A 282 15.19 -9.85 -3.66
CA ALA A 282 13.97 -9.92 -4.47
C ALA A 282 14.23 -9.62 -5.96
N LEU A 283 15.22 -8.79 -6.28
CA LEU A 283 15.60 -8.44 -7.66
C LEU A 283 16.76 -9.27 -8.23
N ASP A 284 17.24 -10.30 -7.54
CA ASP A 284 18.48 -10.99 -7.96
C ASP A 284 18.34 -11.70 -9.30
N LEU A 285 17.20 -12.34 -9.61
CA LEU A 285 16.94 -12.89 -10.94
C LEU A 285 16.89 -11.80 -12.02
N ALA A 286 16.27 -10.67 -11.72
CA ALA A 286 16.19 -9.55 -12.64
C ALA A 286 17.59 -8.96 -12.94
N LYS A 287 18.48 -8.88 -11.93
CA LYS A 287 19.87 -8.47 -12.11
C LYS A 287 20.64 -9.45 -12.99
N GLN A 288 20.45 -10.77 -12.79
CA GLN A 288 21.08 -11.79 -13.64
C GLN A 288 20.65 -11.68 -15.11
N VAL A 289 19.33 -11.51 -15.35
CA VAL A 289 18.80 -11.28 -16.71
C VAL A 289 19.36 -10.01 -17.32
N ALA A 290 19.46 -8.94 -16.55
CA ALA A 290 19.97 -7.64 -16.99
C ALA A 290 21.48 -7.73 -17.33
N ASP A 291 22.27 -8.37 -16.47
CA ASP A 291 23.71 -8.55 -16.69
C ASP A 291 23.98 -9.43 -17.91
N HIS A 292 23.19 -10.49 -18.12
CA HIS A 292 23.33 -11.36 -19.29
C HIS A 292 23.06 -10.63 -20.62
N ASN A 293 22.15 -9.65 -20.61
CA ASN A 293 21.74 -8.90 -21.80
C ASN A 293 22.40 -7.52 -21.92
N ASP A 294 23.37 -7.18 -21.06
CA ASP A 294 23.99 -5.84 -20.95
C ASP A 294 22.97 -4.71 -20.80
N ILE A 295 21.92 -4.94 -20.02
CA ILE A 295 20.88 -3.98 -19.71
C ILE A 295 21.18 -3.34 -18.35
N LYS A 296 21.00 -2.02 -18.23
CA LYS A 296 21.37 -1.26 -17.03
C LYS A 296 20.19 -0.79 -16.21
N LEU A 297 18.97 -1.14 -16.59
CA LEU A 297 17.74 -0.70 -15.93
C LEU A 297 16.83 -1.90 -15.65
N ILE A 298 16.36 -1.99 -14.40
CA ILE A 298 15.41 -3.01 -13.94
C ILE A 298 14.17 -2.30 -13.41
N LEU A 299 13.00 -2.82 -13.75
CA LEU A 299 11.69 -2.41 -13.24
C LEU A 299 10.99 -3.61 -12.61
N ALA A 300 10.33 -3.40 -11.49
CA ALA A 300 9.63 -4.47 -10.77
C ALA A 300 8.30 -3.97 -10.21
N ASN A 301 7.27 -4.82 -10.29
CA ASN A 301 6.03 -4.66 -9.55
C ASN A 301 5.89 -5.79 -8.51
N ASP A 302 5.16 -5.52 -7.43
CA ASP A 302 4.71 -6.55 -6.49
C ASP A 302 3.56 -7.38 -7.10
N PRO A 303 3.11 -8.49 -6.45
CA PRO A 303 2.17 -9.44 -7.09
C PRO A 303 0.84 -8.86 -7.56
N ASP A 304 0.28 -7.88 -6.89
CA ASP A 304 -0.96 -7.20 -7.31
C ASP A 304 -0.71 -5.89 -8.07
N ALA A 305 0.57 -5.62 -8.38
CA ALA A 305 1.08 -4.54 -9.22
C ALA A 305 0.58 -3.14 -8.84
N ASP A 306 0.32 -2.91 -7.54
CA ASP A 306 0.05 -1.59 -7.03
C ASP A 306 1.32 -0.84 -6.59
N ARG A 307 2.48 -1.52 -6.50
CA ARG A 307 3.78 -0.95 -6.15
C ARG A 307 4.77 -1.04 -7.30
N PHE A 308 5.79 -0.18 -7.24
CA PHE A 308 6.82 -0.10 -8.26
C PHE A 308 8.19 0.16 -7.66
N ALA A 309 9.19 -0.59 -8.10
CA ALA A 309 10.60 -0.34 -7.78
C ALA A 309 11.45 -0.37 -9.05
N ALA A 310 12.56 0.35 -9.02
CA ALA A 310 13.57 0.31 -10.09
C ALA A 310 14.97 0.17 -9.51
N ALA A 311 15.86 -0.43 -10.30
CA ALA A 311 17.29 -0.46 -10.04
C ALA A 311 18.07 -0.07 -11.30
N GLU A 312 19.15 0.69 -11.11
CA GLU A 312 20.05 1.13 -12.16
C GLU A 312 21.46 0.61 -11.91
N LYS A 313 22.16 0.18 -12.96
CA LYS A 313 23.57 -0.18 -12.88
C LYS A 313 24.44 1.05 -13.08
N VAL A 314 25.07 1.50 -11.99
CA VAL A 314 25.92 2.71 -11.96
C VAL A 314 27.35 2.30 -11.60
N ASP A 315 28.32 2.67 -12.42
CA ASP A 315 29.74 2.34 -12.23
C ASP A 315 30.00 0.83 -12.01
N GLY A 316 29.21 -0.01 -12.70
CA GLY A 316 29.32 -1.47 -12.62
C GLY A 316 28.53 -2.12 -11.48
N GLU A 317 27.98 -1.34 -10.54
CA GLU A 317 27.25 -1.82 -9.37
C GLU A 317 25.74 -1.55 -9.49
N TRP A 318 24.92 -2.49 -9.05
CA TRP A 318 23.47 -2.32 -9.00
C TRP A 318 23.06 -1.44 -7.83
N ARG A 319 22.35 -0.34 -8.13
CA ARG A 319 21.72 0.56 -7.16
C ARG A 319 20.21 0.48 -7.29
N GLN A 320 19.57 -0.04 -6.27
CA GLN A 320 18.12 0.02 -6.16
C GLN A 320 17.72 1.40 -5.62
N LEU A 321 16.82 2.08 -6.34
CA LEU A 321 16.26 3.34 -5.88
C LEU A 321 15.27 3.08 -4.74
N THR A 322 15.42 3.81 -3.65
CA THR A 322 14.47 3.74 -2.53
C THR A 322 13.13 4.35 -2.92
N GLY A 323 12.06 4.02 -2.16
CA GLY A 323 10.75 4.61 -2.40
C GLY A 323 10.76 6.15 -2.33
N ASN A 324 11.54 6.73 -1.43
CA ASN A 324 11.74 8.17 -1.34
C ASN A 324 12.46 8.77 -2.56
N GLN A 325 13.56 8.14 -3.00
CA GLN A 325 14.31 8.58 -4.19
C GLN A 325 13.44 8.52 -5.45
N MET A 326 12.71 7.43 -5.62
CA MET A 326 11.77 7.27 -6.73
C MET A 326 10.63 8.29 -6.64
N GLY A 327 10.08 8.54 -5.45
CA GLY A 327 9.02 9.51 -5.21
C GLY A 327 9.40 10.91 -5.68
N VAL A 328 10.60 11.40 -5.33
CA VAL A 328 11.05 12.73 -5.75
C VAL A 328 11.45 12.80 -7.23
N LEU A 329 11.96 11.70 -7.80
CA LEU A 329 12.21 11.59 -9.25
C LEU A 329 10.92 11.72 -10.05
N LEU A 330 9.87 10.97 -9.66
CA LEU A 330 8.56 11.05 -10.31
C LEU A 330 7.90 12.42 -10.09
N ALA A 331 8.01 13.00 -8.89
CA ALA A 331 7.53 14.35 -8.60
C ALA A 331 8.21 15.41 -9.48
N SER A 332 9.54 15.31 -9.68
CA SER A 332 10.28 16.17 -10.59
C SER A 332 9.76 16.08 -12.02
N HIS A 333 9.49 14.87 -12.53
CA HIS A 333 8.92 14.66 -13.85
C HIS A 333 7.50 15.24 -13.98
N VAL A 334 6.66 15.06 -12.95
CA VAL A 334 5.30 15.66 -12.91
C VAL A 334 5.38 17.17 -12.95
N LEU A 335 6.29 17.79 -12.19
CA LEU A 335 6.51 19.23 -12.19
C LEU A 335 6.93 19.73 -13.58
N ASP A 336 7.94 19.09 -14.18
CA ASP A 336 8.44 19.45 -15.52
C ASP A 336 7.35 19.32 -16.61
N THR A 337 6.47 18.32 -16.50
CA THR A 337 5.37 18.13 -17.47
C THR A 337 4.24 19.11 -17.22
N TYR A 338 3.94 19.43 -15.97
CA TYR A 338 2.91 20.38 -15.60
C TYR A 338 3.25 21.80 -16.05
N GLN A 339 4.49 22.25 -15.88
CA GLN A 339 4.96 23.56 -16.36
C GLN A 339 4.81 23.75 -17.87
N SER A 340 4.91 22.66 -18.64
CA SER A 340 4.65 22.68 -20.09
C SER A 340 3.17 22.58 -20.43
N SER A 341 2.28 22.36 -19.46
CA SER A 341 0.83 22.32 -19.65
C SER A 341 0.25 23.75 -19.66
N GLN A 342 -0.97 23.89 -20.17
CA GLN A 342 -1.69 25.18 -20.17
C GLN A 342 -2.72 25.26 -19.01
N SER A 343 -2.55 24.47 -17.95
CA SER A 343 -3.48 24.52 -16.81
C SER A 343 -3.40 25.87 -16.10
N SER A 344 -4.57 26.43 -15.77
CA SER A 344 -4.70 27.66 -14.99
C SER A 344 -4.82 27.39 -13.48
N LYS A 345 -4.86 26.12 -13.07
CA LYS A 345 -4.95 25.71 -11.66
C LYS A 345 -3.56 25.59 -11.05
N GLY A 346 -3.48 25.57 -9.73
CA GLY A 346 -2.24 25.28 -9.01
C GLY A 346 -1.98 23.77 -8.95
N LEU A 347 -0.75 23.35 -9.22
CA LEU A 347 -0.31 21.97 -8.99
C LEU A 347 -0.28 21.68 -7.50
N ALA A 348 -0.77 20.50 -7.08
CA ALA A 348 -0.58 19.97 -5.74
C ALA A 348 0.04 18.57 -5.80
N MET A 349 1.00 18.30 -4.91
CA MET A 349 1.62 16.99 -4.72
C MET A 349 1.66 16.63 -3.24
N LEU A 350 1.42 15.37 -2.91
CA LEU A 350 1.30 14.90 -1.54
C LEU A 350 2.32 13.80 -1.22
N SER A 351 2.65 13.66 0.06
CA SER A 351 3.40 12.52 0.56
C SER A 351 2.91 12.09 1.94
N SER A 352 3.21 10.85 2.34
CA SER A 352 2.93 10.43 3.71
C SER A 352 3.84 11.15 4.71
N THR A 353 3.37 11.29 5.95
CA THR A 353 4.14 11.97 7.01
C THR A 353 5.45 11.27 7.38
N VAL A 354 5.65 10.03 6.95
CA VAL A 354 6.87 9.23 7.15
C VAL A 354 7.75 9.15 5.88
N SER A 355 7.28 9.71 4.76
CA SER A 355 8.07 9.86 3.54
C SER A 355 9.02 11.04 3.64
N SER A 356 10.03 11.07 2.75
CA SER A 356 11.06 12.11 2.73
C SER A 356 10.48 13.53 2.66
N LYS A 357 11.05 14.43 3.43
CA LYS A 357 10.75 15.88 3.36
C LYS A 357 11.41 16.58 2.16
N MET A 358 12.11 15.84 1.31
CA MET A 358 12.66 16.41 0.08
C MET A 358 11.56 16.97 -0.83
N LEU A 359 10.36 16.34 -0.90
CA LEU A 359 9.24 16.91 -1.66
C LEU A 359 8.78 18.26 -1.08
N ALA A 360 8.76 18.41 0.25
CA ALA A 360 8.49 19.69 0.91
C ALA A 360 9.55 20.74 0.59
N SER A 361 10.83 20.34 0.57
CA SER A 361 11.95 21.20 0.17
C SER A 361 11.82 21.65 -1.29
N MET A 362 11.43 20.75 -2.19
CA MET A 362 11.15 21.07 -3.60
C MET A 362 10.04 22.12 -3.71
N ALA A 363 8.92 21.95 -2.99
CA ALA A 363 7.82 22.90 -3.00
C ALA A 363 8.22 24.28 -2.47
N SER A 364 8.90 24.32 -1.33
CA SER A 364 9.31 25.59 -0.69
C SER A 364 10.39 26.35 -1.49
N THR A 365 11.29 25.63 -2.16
CA THR A 365 12.38 26.21 -2.93
C THR A 365 11.91 26.70 -4.31
N SER A 366 11.07 25.93 -4.99
CA SER A 366 10.56 26.32 -6.32
C SER A 366 9.39 27.30 -6.24
N GLY A 367 8.51 27.16 -5.25
CA GLY A 367 7.26 27.91 -5.17
C GLY A 367 6.23 27.54 -6.26
N GLU A 368 6.43 26.43 -6.97
CA GLU A 368 5.69 26.09 -8.19
C GLU A 368 4.54 25.10 -7.96
N PHE A 369 4.48 24.49 -6.76
CA PHE A 369 3.39 23.59 -6.37
C PHE A 369 3.11 23.66 -4.88
N TYR A 370 1.87 23.33 -4.52
CA TYR A 370 1.43 23.14 -3.15
C TYR A 370 1.81 21.73 -2.69
N TRP A 371 2.47 21.61 -1.54
CA TRP A 371 2.77 20.33 -0.90
C TRP A 371 1.99 20.20 0.39
N GLU A 372 1.49 18.99 0.63
CA GLU A 372 0.82 18.61 1.88
C GLU A 372 1.19 17.19 2.28
N GLU A 373 1.34 16.96 3.60
CA GLU A 373 1.51 15.62 4.14
C GLU A 373 0.18 15.04 4.64
N THR A 374 0.05 13.71 4.56
CA THR A 374 -1.08 12.98 5.15
C THR A 374 -0.58 11.91 6.11
N LEU A 375 -1.49 11.26 6.85
CA LEU A 375 -1.17 10.01 7.52
C LEU A 375 -0.74 8.95 6.49
N THR A 376 0.00 7.93 6.96
CA THR A 376 0.41 6.77 6.15
C THR A 376 -0.80 6.00 5.65
N GLY A 377 -0.78 5.64 4.38
CA GLY A 377 -1.79 4.86 3.68
C GLY A 377 -2.48 5.65 2.57
N PHE A 378 -2.59 5.05 1.39
CA PHE A 378 -3.24 5.68 0.23
C PHE A 378 -4.71 6.02 0.45
N LYS A 379 -5.35 5.41 1.44
CA LYS A 379 -6.67 5.85 1.92
C LYS A 379 -6.68 7.35 2.28
N TRP A 380 -5.60 7.87 2.85
CA TRP A 380 -5.47 9.29 3.19
C TRP A 380 -5.04 10.13 1.99
N LEU A 381 -4.00 9.69 1.29
CA LEU A 381 -3.48 10.38 0.11
C LEU A 381 -4.55 10.53 -0.98
N GLY A 382 -5.26 9.44 -1.32
CA GLY A 382 -6.29 9.45 -2.35
C GLY A 382 -7.48 10.33 -1.99
N ASN A 383 -8.03 10.20 -0.77
CA ASN A 383 -9.14 11.04 -0.32
C ASN A 383 -8.73 12.52 -0.27
N ARG A 384 -7.53 12.84 0.27
CA ARG A 384 -7.04 14.22 0.34
C ARG A 384 -6.78 14.83 -1.04
N SER A 385 -6.25 14.04 -1.98
CA SER A 385 -6.10 14.50 -3.37
C SER A 385 -7.42 14.90 -4.00
N ARG A 386 -8.50 14.12 -3.76
CA ARG A 386 -9.85 14.48 -4.22
C ARG A 386 -10.36 15.77 -3.59
N GLU A 387 -10.15 15.96 -2.30
CA GLU A 387 -10.53 17.20 -1.62
C GLU A 387 -9.79 18.41 -2.19
N LEU A 388 -8.49 18.29 -2.46
CA LEU A 388 -7.71 19.36 -3.10
C LEU A 388 -8.19 19.66 -4.52
N GLN A 389 -8.59 18.65 -5.28
CA GLN A 389 -9.21 18.86 -6.61
C GLN A 389 -10.53 19.64 -6.50
N GLN A 390 -11.36 19.36 -5.50
CA GLN A 390 -12.59 20.13 -5.22
C GLN A 390 -12.29 21.56 -4.80
N GLN A 391 -11.12 21.80 -4.18
CA GLN A 391 -10.64 23.14 -3.81
C GLN A 391 -9.98 23.89 -4.99
N GLY A 392 -9.94 23.30 -6.19
CA GLY A 392 -9.44 23.93 -7.40
C GLY A 392 -7.98 23.67 -7.74
N TYR A 393 -7.30 22.78 -7.03
CA TYR A 393 -5.95 22.33 -7.40
C TYR A 393 -5.98 21.20 -8.42
N ASP A 394 -4.92 21.08 -9.19
CA ASP A 394 -4.57 19.85 -9.92
C ASP A 394 -3.68 19.00 -9.01
N ALA A 395 -4.29 18.19 -8.14
CA ALA A 395 -3.59 17.27 -7.25
C ALA A 395 -3.22 16.00 -8.02
N LEU A 396 -2.09 16.03 -8.74
CA LEU A 396 -1.74 15.04 -9.77
C LEU A 396 -0.92 13.87 -9.24
N PHE A 397 -0.12 14.07 -8.18
CA PHE A 397 0.83 13.08 -7.71
C PHE A 397 0.82 12.95 -6.19
N ALA A 398 0.95 11.71 -5.71
CA ALA A 398 1.20 11.42 -4.31
C ALA A 398 2.07 10.17 -4.17
N TYR A 399 2.86 10.07 -3.08
CA TYR A 399 3.66 8.88 -2.85
C TYR A 399 3.83 8.53 -1.36
N GLU A 400 4.16 7.27 -1.13
CA GLU A 400 4.65 6.72 0.13
C GLU A 400 6.05 6.10 -0.06
N GLU A 401 6.89 6.20 0.97
CA GLU A 401 8.23 5.64 1.03
C GLU A 401 8.29 4.14 0.72
N ALA A 402 7.21 3.41 1.00
CA ALA A 402 7.07 1.99 0.74
C ALA A 402 6.72 1.69 -0.74
N ILE A 403 7.44 2.33 -1.67
CA ILE A 403 7.34 2.16 -3.13
C ILE A 403 5.91 2.27 -3.71
N GLY A 404 5.07 3.10 -3.10
CA GLY A 404 3.71 3.39 -3.58
C GLY A 404 3.62 4.77 -4.22
N TYR A 405 3.10 4.85 -5.46
CA TYR A 405 2.98 6.10 -6.23
C TYR A 405 1.61 6.19 -6.87
N MET A 406 1.00 7.36 -6.79
CA MET A 406 -0.32 7.66 -7.30
C MET A 406 -0.25 8.74 -8.38
N PHE A 407 -0.96 8.50 -9.47
CA PHE A 407 -1.25 9.49 -10.50
C PHE A 407 -2.76 9.64 -10.58
N SER A 408 -3.30 10.73 -10.05
CA SER A 408 -4.74 10.92 -9.88
C SER A 408 -5.53 10.98 -11.20
N GLU A 409 -4.86 11.24 -12.30
CA GLU A 409 -5.45 11.13 -13.65
C GLU A 409 -5.79 9.69 -14.03
N VAL A 410 -5.20 8.69 -13.34
CA VAL A 410 -5.50 7.26 -13.51
C VAL A 410 -6.37 6.79 -12.36
N VAL A 411 -5.84 6.80 -11.14
CA VAL A 411 -6.55 6.34 -9.93
C VAL A 411 -6.15 7.15 -8.71
N PHE A 412 -6.99 7.13 -7.66
CA PHE A 412 -6.72 7.74 -6.36
C PHE A 412 -6.17 6.71 -5.35
N ASP A 413 -5.32 5.82 -5.84
CA ASP A 413 -4.55 4.83 -5.08
C ASP A 413 -3.20 4.61 -5.76
N LYS A 414 -2.33 3.80 -5.16
CA LYS A 414 -1.05 3.35 -5.75
C LYS A 414 -1.32 2.63 -7.07
N ASP A 415 -0.50 2.92 -8.05
CA ASP A 415 -0.53 2.25 -9.34
C ASP A 415 0.89 1.98 -9.83
N GLY A 416 1.34 0.74 -9.62
CA GLY A 416 2.69 0.34 -10.01
C GLY A 416 2.89 0.25 -11.51
N VAL A 417 1.83 -0.05 -12.28
CA VAL A 417 1.88 -0.09 -13.75
C VAL A 417 2.02 1.32 -14.30
N ALA A 418 1.21 2.26 -13.81
CA ALA A 418 1.30 3.67 -14.20
C ALA A 418 2.65 4.26 -13.78
N ALA A 419 3.12 3.97 -12.56
CA ALA A 419 4.39 4.47 -12.06
C ALA A 419 5.58 3.99 -12.90
N ALA A 420 5.61 2.71 -13.27
CA ALA A 420 6.65 2.16 -14.15
C ALA A 420 6.62 2.81 -15.55
N ALA A 421 5.44 3.02 -16.12
CA ALA A 421 5.31 3.67 -17.42
C ALA A 421 5.74 5.15 -17.38
N VAL A 422 5.30 5.92 -16.37
CA VAL A 422 5.71 7.32 -16.18
C VAL A 422 7.21 7.44 -15.91
N PHE A 423 7.78 6.48 -15.16
CA PHE A 423 9.23 6.45 -14.93
C PHE A 423 10.02 6.25 -16.24
N LEU A 424 9.56 5.40 -17.16
CA LEU A 424 10.17 5.24 -18.48
C LEU A 424 10.08 6.52 -19.32
N ALA A 425 8.95 7.24 -19.27
CA ALA A 425 8.81 8.53 -19.92
C ALA A 425 9.76 9.58 -19.32
N ALA A 426 9.95 9.55 -18.00
CA ALA A 426 10.92 10.39 -17.30
C ALA A 426 12.35 10.06 -17.73
N CYS A 427 12.71 8.76 -17.80
CA CYS A 427 14.02 8.32 -18.30
C CYS A 427 14.28 8.79 -19.74
N ASP A 428 13.29 8.72 -20.66
CA ASP A 428 13.41 9.24 -22.02
C ASP A 428 13.72 10.75 -22.04
N ARG A 429 13.06 11.52 -21.16
CA ARG A 429 13.31 12.96 -21.01
C ARG A 429 14.71 13.25 -20.47
N TRP A 430 15.12 12.56 -19.41
CA TRP A 430 16.45 12.77 -18.79
C TRP A 430 17.59 12.31 -19.69
N ASN A 431 17.40 11.20 -20.40
CA ASN A 431 18.40 10.69 -21.35
C ASN A 431 18.71 11.70 -22.48
N LYS A 432 17.73 12.47 -22.95
CA LYS A 432 17.93 13.57 -23.90
C LYS A 432 18.78 14.71 -23.34
N GLN A 433 18.86 14.81 -22.02
CA GLN A 433 19.72 15.76 -21.29
C GLN A 433 21.07 15.14 -20.93
N GLY A 434 21.32 13.88 -21.30
CA GLY A 434 22.53 13.14 -20.94
C GLY A 434 22.52 12.63 -19.49
N LEU A 435 21.36 12.55 -18.86
CA LEU A 435 21.21 12.15 -17.47
C LEU A 435 20.58 10.75 -17.38
N SER A 436 21.15 9.92 -16.52
CA SER A 436 20.52 8.71 -16.03
C SER A 436 19.60 9.02 -14.84
N PRO A 437 18.72 8.08 -14.40
CA PRO A 437 17.92 8.26 -13.19
C PRO A 437 18.75 8.64 -11.97
N TRP A 438 19.86 7.96 -11.73
CA TRP A 438 20.76 8.28 -10.61
C TRP A 438 21.42 9.65 -10.75
N ALA A 439 21.83 10.01 -11.97
CA ALA A 439 22.39 11.33 -12.24
C ALA A 439 21.35 12.44 -12.00
N LYS A 440 20.10 12.24 -12.42
CA LYS A 440 18.99 13.16 -12.15
C LYS A 440 18.71 13.30 -10.66
N TYR A 441 18.67 12.19 -9.91
CA TYR A 441 18.52 12.24 -8.46
C TYR A 441 19.63 13.07 -7.79
N ASN A 442 20.88 12.91 -8.21
CA ASN A 442 21.99 13.72 -7.70
C ASN A 442 21.86 15.21 -8.04
N GLU A 443 21.28 15.57 -9.19
CA GLU A 443 20.96 16.98 -9.51
C GLU A 443 19.91 17.53 -8.55
N LEU A 444 18.83 16.76 -8.29
CA LEU A 444 17.79 17.15 -7.34
C LEU A 444 18.37 17.33 -5.92
N CYS A 445 19.27 16.44 -5.48
CA CYS A 445 19.96 16.59 -4.20
C CYS A 445 20.80 17.88 -4.11
N LYS A 446 21.51 18.23 -5.18
CA LYS A 446 22.28 19.50 -5.22
C LYS A 446 21.38 20.72 -5.15
N GLN A 447 20.20 20.65 -5.74
CA GLN A 447 19.25 21.75 -5.79
C GLN A 447 18.44 21.93 -4.51
N TYR A 448 17.98 20.82 -3.91
CA TYR A 448 16.99 20.81 -2.82
C TYR A 448 17.53 20.30 -1.48
N GLY A 449 18.79 19.86 -1.43
CA GLY A 449 19.43 19.26 -0.26
C GLY A 449 19.49 17.74 -0.34
N TYR A 450 20.40 17.15 0.45
CA TYR A 450 20.53 15.71 0.60
C TYR A 450 19.69 15.24 1.76
N PHE A 451 18.79 14.28 1.52
CA PHE A 451 17.90 13.66 2.50
C PHE A 451 18.24 12.17 2.60
N GLU A 452 18.58 11.71 3.79
CA GLU A 452 19.02 10.34 4.00
C GLU A 452 18.33 9.70 5.21
N ASP A 453 17.93 8.46 5.03
CA ASP A 453 17.14 7.71 6.01
C ASP A 453 18.00 6.85 6.94
N ALA A 454 17.54 6.69 8.20
CA ALA A 454 17.97 5.66 9.14
C ALA A 454 16.74 4.90 9.67
N ASN A 455 15.96 4.33 8.76
CA ASN A 455 14.72 3.63 9.08
C ASN A 455 15.00 2.23 9.62
N THR A 456 14.26 1.83 10.67
CA THR A 456 14.37 0.49 11.27
C THR A 456 13.09 0.15 12.06
N TYR A 457 13.07 -1.01 12.68
CA TYR A 457 12.06 -1.39 13.65
C TYR A 457 12.64 -2.22 14.80
N VAL A 458 11.89 -2.31 15.88
CA VAL A 458 12.14 -3.24 16.97
C VAL A 458 10.91 -4.11 17.19
N ILE A 459 11.13 -5.37 17.56
CA ILE A 459 10.05 -6.29 17.93
C ILE A 459 9.73 -6.09 19.41
N SER A 460 8.48 -5.79 19.71
CA SER A 460 7.98 -5.64 21.08
C SER A 460 7.45 -6.99 21.59
N PRO A 461 7.66 -7.32 22.88
CA PRO A 461 7.09 -8.53 23.47
C PRO A 461 5.56 -8.59 23.44
N SER A 462 4.89 -7.44 23.56
CA SER A 462 3.42 -7.34 23.51
C SER A 462 2.97 -5.91 23.21
N PRO A 463 1.70 -5.71 22.80
CA PRO A 463 1.11 -4.38 22.68
C PRO A 463 1.14 -3.57 23.97
N ASP A 464 1.01 -4.23 25.14
CA ASP A 464 1.05 -3.55 26.44
C ASP A 464 2.44 -2.97 26.73
N VAL A 465 3.51 -3.69 26.39
CA VAL A 465 4.88 -3.17 26.48
C VAL A 465 5.06 -1.97 25.54
N THR A 466 4.58 -2.05 24.31
CA THR A 466 4.59 -0.92 23.37
C THR A 466 3.90 0.30 23.98
N ASN A 467 2.69 0.14 24.50
CA ASN A 467 1.94 1.23 25.12
C ASN A 467 2.66 1.83 26.33
N ALA A 468 3.23 0.98 27.19
CA ALA A 468 3.96 1.42 28.38
C ALA A 468 5.22 2.25 28.02
N VAL A 469 5.96 1.85 26.97
CA VAL A 469 7.14 2.59 26.49
C VAL A 469 6.73 3.98 25.98
N PHE A 470 5.71 4.08 25.14
CA PHE A 470 5.24 5.38 24.64
C PHE A 470 4.71 6.27 25.77
N GLU A 471 4.02 5.69 26.76
CA GLU A 471 3.52 6.44 27.91
C GLU A 471 4.66 6.98 28.79
N GLN A 472 5.73 6.20 29.02
CA GLN A 472 6.92 6.67 29.71
C GLN A 472 7.60 7.84 29.00
N ILE A 473 7.68 7.79 27.65
CA ILE A 473 8.23 8.88 26.84
C ILE A 473 7.38 10.14 27.03
N ARG A 474 6.05 10.04 27.01
CA ARG A 474 5.14 11.18 27.24
C ARG A 474 5.29 11.78 28.62
N GLN A 475 5.41 10.94 29.65
CA GLN A 475 5.57 11.40 31.06
C GLN A 475 6.92 12.08 31.28
N ALA A 476 7.98 11.59 30.64
CA ALA A 476 9.31 12.17 30.73
C ALA A 476 9.41 13.56 30.09
N LYS A 477 8.53 13.87 29.13
CA LYS A 477 8.50 15.16 28.37
C LYS A 477 9.90 15.60 27.93
N PRO A 478 10.63 14.78 27.18
CA PRO A 478 11.99 15.11 26.79
C PRO A 478 12.02 16.39 25.95
N THR A 479 13.02 17.23 26.16
CA THR A 479 13.25 18.47 25.39
C THR A 479 14.37 18.29 24.37
N THR A 480 15.07 17.17 24.43
CA THR A 480 16.20 16.82 23.55
C THR A 480 16.14 15.34 23.16
N VAL A 481 16.83 15.00 22.09
CA VAL A 481 17.27 13.65 21.72
C VAL A 481 18.79 13.74 21.54
N GLY A 482 19.54 13.06 22.38
CA GLY A 482 20.98 13.29 22.49
C GLY A 482 21.29 14.77 22.76
N SER A 483 22.16 15.34 21.93
CA SER A 483 22.52 16.76 21.98
C SER A 483 21.53 17.69 21.25
N ARG A 484 20.56 17.16 20.52
CA ARG A 484 19.67 17.91 19.63
C ARG A 484 18.39 18.35 20.33
N LYS A 485 18.12 19.66 20.34
CA LYS A 485 16.88 20.21 20.87
C LYS A 485 15.68 19.81 20.01
N ILE A 486 14.56 19.42 20.65
CA ILE A 486 13.27 19.23 20.00
C ILE A 486 12.68 20.61 19.69
N LEU A 487 12.43 20.86 18.39
CA LEU A 487 11.84 22.11 17.88
C LEU A 487 10.33 21.99 17.76
N ARG A 488 9.85 20.79 17.37
CA ARG A 488 8.44 20.44 17.28
C ARG A 488 8.21 19.07 17.85
N TRP A 489 7.11 18.91 18.58
CA TRP A 489 6.57 17.65 19.06
C TRP A 489 5.15 17.50 18.58
N ARG A 490 4.88 16.45 17.84
CA ARG A 490 3.53 16.07 17.42
C ARG A 490 3.23 14.65 17.87
N ASP A 491 2.12 14.48 18.58
CA ASP A 491 1.64 13.20 19.09
C ASP A 491 0.20 12.96 18.61
N LEU A 492 0.07 12.10 17.61
CA LEU A 492 -1.21 11.80 16.98
C LEU A 492 -2.04 10.78 17.77
N THR A 493 -1.49 10.18 18.84
CA THR A 493 -2.24 9.33 19.77
C THR A 493 -3.10 10.17 20.71
N ILE A 494 -2.54 11.23 21.29
CA ILE A 494 -3.22 12.07 22.28
C ILE A 494 -3.79 13.36 21.68
N GLY A 495 -3.47 13.66 20.42
CA GLY A 495 -3.95 14.85 19.73
C GLY A 495 -3.24 16.14 20.13
N TYR A 496 -1.89 16.11 20.20
CA TYR A 496 -1.05 17.25 20.53
C TYR A 496 -0.07 17.61 19.43
N ASP A 497 0.09 18.89 19.12
CA ASP A 497 1.11 19.42 18.22
C ASP A 497 1.61 20.78 18.72
N SER A 498 2.88 20.87 19.08
CA SER A 498 3.49 22.09 19.62
C SER A 498 3.65 23.24 18.60
N ALA A 499 3.49 22.96 17.30
CA ALA A 499 3.63 23.96 16.24
C ALA A 499 2.32 24.65 15.87
N THR A 500 1.18 24.21 16.40
CA THR A 500 -0.14 24.82 16.12
C THR A 500 -0.54 25.77 17.25
N PRO A 501 -1.29 26.86 16.96
CA PRO A 501 -1.67 27.84 17.97
C PRO A 501 -2.54 27.28 19.11
N ASP A 502 -3.36 26.27 18.82
CA ASP A 502 -4.25 25.59 19.77
C ASP A 502 -3.68 24.25 20.28
N ASN A 503 -2.43 23.93 19.95
CA ASN A 503 -1.74 22.66 20.21
C ASN A 503 -2.48 21.42 19.68
N LYS A 504 -3.33 21.55 18.66
CA LYS A 504 -4.01 20.43 18.02
C LYS A 504 -3.39 20.12 16.67
N PRO A 505 -3.13 18.85 16.35
CA PRO A 505 -2.59 18.49 15.05
C PRO A 505 -3.62 18.73 13.94
N THR A 506 -3.13 19.07 12.76
CA THR A 506 -3.95 19.15 11.55
C THR A 506 -4.26 17.77 10.95
N LEU A 507 -3.40 16.79 11.27
CA LEU A 507 -3.61 15.40 10.87
C LEU A 507 -4.59 14.69 11.81
N PRO A 508 -5.32 13.68 11.31
CA PRO A 508 -6.25 12.89 12.11
C PRO A 508 -5.60 12.27 13.35
N VAL A 509 -6.34 12.25 14.46
CA VAL A 509 -5.92 11.66 15.73
C VAL A 509 -6.47 10.25 15.83
N ASP A 510 -5.60 9.28 16.15
CA ASP A 510 -5.98 7.89 16.39
C ASP A 510 -5.46 7.41 17.75
N LYS A 511 -6.36 7.34 18.72
CA LYS A 511 -6.04 6.90 20.09
C LYS A 511 -5.69 5.41 20.19
N SER A 512 -6.00 4.63 19.17
CA SER A 512 -5.70 3.18 19.14
C SER A 512 -4.29 2.88 18.65
N SER A 513 -3.60 3.86 18.07
CA SER A 513 -2.27 3.71 17.46
C SER A 513 -1.26 4.65 18.11
N GLN A 514 -0.12 4.13 18.53
CA GLN A 514 0.98 4.95 19.05
C GLN A 514 1.71 5.64 17.90
N MET A 515 1.81 6.98 17.95
CA MET A 515 2.55 7.75 16.95
C MET A 515 3.04 9.09 17.49
N ILE A 516 4.36 9.24 17.58
CA ILE A 516 5.05 10.49 17.95
C ILE A 516 5.98 10.89 16.81
N SER A 517 5.93 12.14 16.39
CA SER A 517 6.83 12.75 15.42
C SER A 517 7.52 13.97 16.02
N CYS A 518 8.81 14.15 15.76
CA CYS A 518 9.55 15.33 16.21
C CYS A 518 10.42 15.91 15.09
N GLU A 519 10.55 17.23 15.11
CA GLU A 519 11.57 17.97 14.37
C GLU A 519 12.67 18.39 15.34
N LEU A 520 13.92 18.13 14.99
CA LEU A 520 15.09 18.38 15.82
C LEU A 520 15.95 19.49 15.25
N ALA A 521 16.69 20.18 16.13
CA ALA A 521 17.76 21.07 15.72
C ALA A 521 18.81 20.29 14.89
N GLY A 522 19.33 20.90 13.82
CA GLY A 522 20.27 20.26 12.91
C GLY A 522 19.57 19.47 11.80
N ASN A 523 18.33 19.85 11.47
CA ASN A 523 17.57 19.34 10.32
C ASN A 523 17.39 17.81 10.30
N VAL A 524 17.10 17.25 11.43
CA VAL A 524 16.67 15.84 11.55
C VAL A 524 15.22 15.82 12.00
N HIS A 525 14.43 15.01 11.37
CA HIS A 525 13.08 14.71 11.84
C HIS A 525 12.88 13.21 11.96
N PHE A 526 11.99 12.82 12.84
CA PHE A 526 11.64 11.41 13.00
C PHE A 526 10.15 11.22 13.31
N THR A 527 9.66 10.05 12.94
CA THR A 527 8.39 9.51 13.41
C THR A 527 8.64 8.12 13.99
N VAL A 528 8.14 7.89 15.19
CA VAL A 528 8.10 6.56 15.81
C VAL A 528 6.65 6.15 15.99
N ARG A 529 6.31 4.92 15.58
CA ARG A 529 4.94 4.44 15.69
C ARG A 529 4.85 2.96 15.98
N GLY A 530 3.80 2.56 16.72
CA GLY A 530 3.41 1.15 16.83
C GLY A 530 2.84 0.65 15.50
N SER A 531 3.12 -0.61 15.14
CA SER A 531 2.44 -1.27 14.04
C SER A 531 1.03 -1.69 14.47
N GLY A 532 0.03 -1.46 13.63
CA GLY A 532 -1.36 -1.88 13.90
C GLY A 532 -1.61 -3.38 13.71
N THR A 533 -0.69 -4.10 13.04
CA THR A 533 -0.87 -5.50 12.64
C THR A 533 0.19 -6.45 13.19
N GLU A 534 1.33 -5.93 13.63
CA GLU A 534 2.47 -6.69 14.11
C GLU A 534 2.97 -6.13 15.45
N PRO A 535 3.59 -6.93 16.33
CA PRO A 535 4.19 -6.44 17.58
C PRO A 535 5.51 -5.72 17.30
N LYS A 536 5.47 -4.65 16.49
CA LYS A 536 6.64 -3.87 16.06
C LYS A 536 6.46 -2.39 16.39
N ILE A 537 7.56 -1.75 16.77
CA ILE A 537 7.70 -0.30 16.82
C ILE A 537 8.59 0.09 15.65
N LYS A 538 8.08 0.90 14.73
CA LYS A 538 8.78 1.36 13.54
C LYS A 538 9.36 2.76 13.76
N PHE A 539 10.58 2.96 13.28
CA PHE A 539 11.32 4.21 13.32
C PHE A 539 11.54 4.70 11.90
N TYR A 540 11.08 5.89 11.63
CA TYR A 540 11.32 6.63 10.40
C TYR A 540 12.11 7.87 10.77
N ILE A 541 13.38 7.91 10.41
CA ILE A 541 14.30 8.98 10.79
C ILE A 541 14.98 9.47 9.52
N GLU A 542 14.91 10.76 9.28
CA GLU A 542 15.54 11.37 8.12
C GLU A 542 16.38 12.59 8.57
N GLY A 543 17.62 12.60 8.14
CA GLY A 543 18.50 13.76 8.26
C GLY A 543 18.58 14.51 6.92
N SER A 544 18.70 15.84 6.96
CA SER A 544 19.01 16.62 5.77
C SER A 544 20.22 17.53 5.98
N ALA A 545 21.10 17.59 4.94
CA ALA A 545 22.36 18.33 5.00
C ALA A 545 22.83 18.76 3.59
N SER A 546 24.01 19.40 3.55
CA SER A 546 24.68 19.77 2.31
C SER A 546 25.36 18.61 1.58
N SER A 547 25.49 17.45 2.25
CA SER A 547 26.02 16.22 1.68
C SER A 547 25.25 14.99 2.19
N SER A 548 25.21 13.93 1.38
CA SER A 548 24.61 12.63 1.75
C SER A 548 25.26 12.05 3.00
N GLN A 549 26.59 12.14 3.14
CA GLN A 549 27.32 11.63 4.29
C GLN A 549 26.90 12.29 5.59
N GLU A 550 26.78 13.62 5.62
CA GLU A 550 26.34 14.37 6.81
C GLU A 550 24.88 14.09 7.14
N ALA A 551 24.00 14.04 6.15
CA ALA A 551 22.60 13.74 6.32
C ALA A 551 22.42 12.34 6.96
N LYS A 552 23.09 11.34 6.39
CA LYS A 552 23.05 9.96 6.88
C LYS A 552 23.63 9.81 8.29
N ALA A 553 24.79 10.45 8.56
CA ALA A 553 25.38 10.42 9.89
C ALA A 553 24.46 11.04 10.94
N SER A 554 23.80 12.16 10.63
CA SER A 554 22.84 12.81 11.52
C SER A 554 21.62 11.94 11.82
N ALA A 555 21.06 11.27 10.81
CA ALA A 555 19.94 10.36 10.99
C ALA A 555 20.33 9.14 11.84
N GLN A 556 21.50 8.57 11.60
CA GLN A 556 22.01 7.42 12.35
C GLN A 556 22.31 7.77 13.81
N GLU A 557 22.90 8.95 14.10
CA GLU A 557 23.12 9.45 15.44
C GLU A 557 21.81 9.54 16.23
N VAL A 558 20.76 10.13 15.63
CA VAL A 558 19.45 10.26 16.27
C VAL A 558 18.81 8.89 16.51
N LEU A 559 18.97 7.92 15.60
CA LEU A 559 18.50 6.55 15.82
C LEU A 559 19.13 5.95 17.07
N GLU A 560 20.47 6.03 17.22
CA GLU A 560 21.15 5.47 18.39
C GLU A 560 20.79 6.21 19.69
N ASP A 561 20.61 7.53 19.63
CA ASP A 561 20.15 8.33 20.77
C ASP A 561 18.73 7.95 21.20
N LEU A 562 17.78 7.78 20.26
CA LEU A 562 16.44 7.30 20.56
C LEU A 562 16.45 5.92 21.21
N MET A 563 17.27 5.01 20.68
CA MET A 563 17.41 3.67 21.28
C MET A 563 17.96 3.73 22.70
N ARG A 564 18.97 4.56 22.94
CA ARG A 564 19.63 4.68 24.25
C ARG A 564 18.75 5.40 25.29
N GLU A 565 18.07 6.46 24.89
CA GLU A 565 17.41 7.38 25.83
C GLU A 565 15.92 7.10 26.00
N TRP A 566 15.20 6.82 24.90
CA TRP A 566 13.75 6.72 24.90
C TRP A 566 13.26 5.28 24.96
N PHE A 567 13.73 4.43 24.05
CA PHE A 567 13.19 3.08 23.87
C PHE A 567 13.87 2.02 24.73
N LYS A 568 15.15 2.20 25.09
CA LYS A 568 15.92 1.33 26.00
C LYS A 568 15.64 -0.15 25.78
N PRO A 569 16.00 -0.73 24.60
CA PRO A 569 15.59 -2.08 24.22
C PRO A 569 15.87 -3.15 25.28
N GLU A 570 17.02 -3.08 25.93
CA GLU A 570 17.40 -4.04 26.99
C GLU A 570 16.49 -3.96 28.22
N VAL A 571 15.98 -2.76 28.57
CA VAL A 571 15.12 -2.55 29.73
C VAL A 571 13.70 -3.07 29.46
N HIS A 572 13.20 -2.86 28.25
CA HIS A 572 11.83 -3.17 27.87
C HIS A 572 11.69 -4.51 27.11
N GLY A 573 12.80 -5.25 26.93
CA GLY A 573 12.80 -6.52 26.20
C GLY A 573 12.50 -6.37 24.70
N LEU A 574 12.76 -5.19 24.14
CA LEU A 574 12.60 -4.95 22.71
C LEU A 574 13.78 -5.59 21.95
N LYS A 575 13.50 -6.28 20.87
CA LYS A 575 14.53 -6.91 20.02
C LYS A 575 14.81 -6.05 18.80
N ARG A 576 16.06 -5.62 18.62
CA ARG A 576 16.56 -4.99 17.39
C ARG A 576 16.78 -6.08 16.34
N GLU A 577 16.42 -5.83 15.08
CA GLU A 577 16.82 -6.63 13.91
C GLU A 577 17.93 -5.96 13.12
#